data_72a9931addfc0e52471f60fdf4271d5e
#
_entry.id   72a9931addfc0e52471f60fdf4271d5e
#
_cell.length_a   1.000
_cell.length_b   1.000
_cell.length_c   1.000
_cell.angle_alpha   90.00
_cell.angle_beta   90.00
_cell.angle_gamma   90.00
#
_symmetry.space_group_name_H-M   'P 1'
#
loop_
_entity.id
_entity.type
_entity.pdbx_description
1 polymer ?
#
loop_
_entity_poly.entity_id
_entity_poly.type
_entity_poly.pdbx_seq_one_letter_code
_entity_poly.pdbx_strand_id
1 'polypeptide(L)'
;MGGFGGALKQLSIGFGSRLGKTLMHSGGKNRDPEKFFENVCPDKEFKEAMADCAYSVVNKFRGKMVFINVMKNISIDCDCVGNAKPPCMKDIGTLSSTDPVAIDKACIDIIYNSDDPGKKQLIERIESKLGHHIIECSVQLGTGKADYELINID
;
A
#
# COMPACT_ATOMS: atom_id res chain seq x y z
N MET A 1 3.07 8.94 -5.48
CA MET A 1 1.91 8.04 -5.50
C MET A 1 1.89 7.27 -4.19
N GLY A 2 1.57 6.03 -4.01
CA GLY A 2 1.20 5.35 -2.76
C GLY A 2 2.17 5.59 -1.60
N GLY A 3 2.79 5.97 -0.91
CA GLY A 3 3.72 6.07 0.22
C GLY A 3 4.52 4.79 0.41
N PHE A 4 3.91 3.62 0.29
CA PHE A 4 4.56 2.30 0.33
C PHE A 4 3.87 1.31 -0.63
N GLY A 5 4.52 0.20 -0.93
CA GLY A 5 3.93 -0.98 -1.56
C GLY A 5 3.40 -1.94 -0.49
N GLY A 6 2.46 -2.81 -0.84
CA GLY A 6 1.91 -3.81 0.08
C GLY A 6 0.58 -4.36 -0.40
N ALA A 7 -0.08 -5.15 0.46
CA ALA A 7 -1.34 -5.81 0.14
C ALA A 7 -2.45 -4.80 -0.22
N LEU A 8 -2.61 -3.73 0.56
CA LEU A 8 -3.64 -2.71 0.30
C LEU A 8 -3.43 -2.00 -1.05
N LYS A 9 -2.18 -1.71 -1.41
CA LYS A 9 -1.88 -1.14 -2.73
C LYS A 9 -2.21 -2.12 -3.86
N GLN A 10 -1.91 -3.39 -3.69
CA GLN A 10 -2.22 -4.41 -4.71
C GLN A 10 -3.72 -4.64 -4.83
N LEU A 11 -4.46 -4.69 -3.71
CA LEU A 11 -5.92 -4.80 -3.71
C LEU A 11 -6.63 -3.61 -4.38
N SER A 12 -6.00 -2.45 -4.40
CA SER A 12 -6.52 -1.24 -5.03
C SER A 12 -5.93 -1.02 -6.43
N ILE A 13 -4.75 -0.45 -6.51
CA ILE A 13 -4.10 -0.10 -7.78
C ILE A 13 -3.74 -1.35 -8.59
N GLY A 14 -3.32 -2.44 -7.95
CA GLY A 14 -2.97 -3.69 -8.62
C GLY A 14 -4.17 -4.33 -9.32
N PHE A 15 -5.31 -4.42 -8.65
CA PHE A 15 -6.56 -4.99 -9.18
C PHE A 15 -7.32 -4.02 -10.11
N GLY A 16 -7.04 -2.72 -9.99
CA GLY A 16 -7.77 -1.70 -10.75
C GLY A 16 -7.58 -1.82 -12.26
N SER A 17 -8.71 -1.89 -13.00
CA SER A 17 -8.70 -1.65 -14.43
C SER A 17 -8.17 -0.24 -14.75
N ARG A 18 -7.91 0.09 -16.03
CA ARG A 18 -7.50 1.44 -16.43
C ARG A 18 -8.49 2.51 -15.92
N LEU A 19 -9.79 2.27 -16.06
CA LEU A 19 -10.83 3.13 -15.50
C LEU A 19 -10.78 3.18 -13.97
N GLY A 20 -10.64 2.03 -13.29
CA GLY A 20 -10.54 1.97 -11.84
C GLY A 20 -9.34 2.77 -11.29
N LYS A 21 -8.18 2.67 -11.96
CA LYS A 21 -7.00 3.49 -11.63
C LYS A 21 -7.27 4.98 -11.81
N THR A 22 -7.95 5.37 -12.89
CA THR A 22 -8.33 6.77 -13.14
C THR A 22 -9.25 7.30 -12.04
N LEU A 23 -10.25 6.52 -11.65
CA LEU A 23 -11.15 6.87 -10.55
C LEU A 23 -10.40 7.06 -9.23
N MET A 24 -9.53 6.11 -8.85
CA MET A 24 -8.76 6.23 -7.61
C MET A 24 -7.84 7.44 -7.61
N HIS A 25 -7.10 7.69 -8.70
CA HIS A 25 -6.18 8.83 -8.78
C HIS A 25 -6.88 10.19 -8.80
N SER A 26 -8.15 10.22 -9.12
CA SER A 26 -8.95 11.45 -9.13
C SER A 26 -9.88 11.61 -7.92
N GLY A 27 -9.81 10.72 -6.92
CA GLY A 27 -10.77 10.72 -5.82
C GLY A 27 -12.22 10.51 -6.29
N GLY A 28 -12.43 9.67 -7.31
CA GLY A 28 -13.74 9.36 -7.88
C GLY A 28 -14.28 10.37 -8.91
N LYS A 29 -13.55 11.45 -9.21
CA LYS A 29 -14.04 12.59 -10.00
C LYS A 29 -13.88 12.41 -11.51
N ASN A 30 -12.84 11.69 -11.98
CA ASN A 30 -12.54 11.49 -13.39
C ASN A 30 -12.87 10.07 -13.84
N ARG A 31 -13.70 9.94 -14.87
CA ARG A 31 -14.09 8.67 -15.49
C ARG A 31 -13.52 8.48 -16.90
N ASP A 32 -12.68 9.41 -17.35
CA ASP A 32 -12.06 9.33 -18.66
C ASP A 32 -10.59 8.89 -18.55
N PRO A 33 -10.25 7.62 -18.89
CA PRO A 33 -8.88 7.14 -18.81
C PRO A 33 -7.89 7.84 -19.74
N GLU A 34 -8.36 8.49 -20.81
CA GLU A 34 -7.49 9.26 -21.71
C GLU A 34 -7.00 10.55 -21.05
N LYS A 35 -7.76 11.03 -20.06
CA LYS A 35 -7.47 12.24 -19.27
C LYS A 35 -6.94 11.93 -17.88
N PHE A 36 -6.25 10.80 -17.72
CA PHE A 36 -5.79 10.27 -16.44
C PHE A 36 -5.05 11.32 -15.58
N PHE A 37 -4.16 12.10 -16.19
CA PHE A 37 -3.32 13.07 -15.47
C PHE A 37 -3.93 14.45 -15.28
N GLU A 38 -5.09 14.74 -15.90
CA GLU A 38 -5.68 16.08 -15.83
C GLU A 38 -6.31 16.42 -14.47
N ASN A 39 -6.68 15.40 -13.68
CA ASN A 39 -7.44 15.56 -12.44
C ASN A 39 -6.92 14.65 -11.32
N VAL A 40 -5.63 14.69 -11.06
CA VAL A 40 -5.05 13.91 -9.94
C VAL A 40 -5.43 14.59 -8.62
N CYS A 41 -6.02 13.84 -7.70
CA CYS A 41 -6.43 14.34 -6.39
C CYS A 41 -5.26 14.45 -5.41
N PRO A 42 -5.41 15.20 -4.31
CA PRO A 42 -4.45 15.21 -3.21
C PRO A 42 -4.16 13.82 -2.63
N ASP A 43 -2.99 13.65 -2.03
CA ASP A 43 -2.55 12.36 -1.49
C ASP A 43 -3.55 11.76 -0.47
N LYS A 44 -4.24 12.59 0.31
CA LYS A 44 -5.26 12.15 1.27
C LYS A 44 -6.44 11.48 0.57
N GLU A 45 -7.10 12.20 -0.35
CA GLU A 45 -8.23 11.66 -1.13
C GLU A 45 -7.83 10.40 -1.92
N PHE A 46 -6.59 10.36 -2.40
CA PHE A 46 -6.06 9.19 -3.09
C PHE A 46 -5.98 7.96 -2.17
N LYS A 47 -5.52 8.12 -0.91
CA LYS A 47 -5.47 7.02 0.07
C LYS A 47 -6.86 6.53 0.46
N GLU A 48 -7.81 7.45 0.62
CA GLU A 48 -9.22 7.13 0.89
C GLU A 48 -9.80 6.30 -0.27
N ALA A 49 -9.65 6.74 -1.51
CA ALA A 49 -10.11 6.01 -2.69
C ALA A 49 -9.44 4.64 -2.85
N MET A 50 -8.16 4.52 -2.49
CA MET A 50 -7.47 3.22 -2.46
C MET A 50 -8.05 2.30 -1.38
N ALA A 51 -8.34 2.82 -0.18
CA ALA A 51 -8.93 2.05 0.92
C ALA A 51 -10.33 1.54 0.55
N ASP A 52 -11.17 2.37 -0.06
CA ASP A 52 -12.50 2.00 -0.58
C ASP A 52 -12.41 0.85 -1.59
N CYS A 53 -11.46 0.94 -2.52
CA CYS A 53 -11.24 -0.10 -3.53
C CYS A 53 -10.77 -1.40 -2.88
N ALA A 54 -9.79 -1.35 -1.96
CA ALA A 54 -9.30 -2.51 -1.23
C ALA A 54 -10.42 -3.17 -0.41
N TYR A 55 -11.24 -2.38 0.30
CA TYR A 55 -12.41 -2.86 1.02
C TYR A 55 -13.38 -3.63 0.10
N SER A 56 -13.67 -3.08 -1.09
CA SER A 56 -14.59 -3.70 -2.04
C SER A 56 -14.12 -5.10 -2.46
N VAL A 57 -12.81 -5.26 -2.71
CA VAL A 57 -12.21 -6.54 -3.06
C VAL A 57 -12.24 -7.52 -1.88
N VAL A 58 -11.77 -7.09 -0.71
CA VAL A 58 -11.74 -7.93 0.50
C VAL A 58 -13.15 -8.39 0.89
N ASN A 59 -14.12 -7.47 0.84
CA ASN A 59 -15.50 -7.79 1.16
C ASN A 59 -16.11 -8.83 0.21
N LYS A 60 -15.74 -8.78 -1.09
CA LYS A 60 -16.18 -9.77 -2.08
C LYS A 60 -15.60 -11.17 -1.80
N PHE A 61 -14.35 -11.24 -1.35
CA PHE A 61 -13.62 -12.50 -1.13
C PHE A 61 -13.40 -12.82 0.34
N ARG A 62 -14.19 -12.24 1.25
CA ARG A 62 -14.01 -12.37 2.69
C ARG A 62 -13.79 -13.82 3.14
N GLY A 63 -12.73 -14.03 3.91
CA GLY A 63 -12.33 -15.34 4.42
C GLY A 63 -11.72 -16.30 3.38
N LYS A 64 -11.46 -15.84 2.15
CA LYS A 64 -10.89 -16.65 1.05
C LYS A 64 -9.63 -16.05 0.45
N MET A 65 -8.94 -15.18 1.19
CA MET A 65 -7.71 -14.53 0.74
C MET A 65 -6.58 -14.77 1.72
N VAL A 66 -5.40 -14.91 1.18
CA VAL A 66 -4.12 -14.89 1.90
C VAL A 66 -3.25 -13.84 1.24
N PHE A 67 -2.55 -13.08 2.04
CA PHE A 67 -1.65 -12.01 1.59
C PHE A 67 -0.22 -12.41 1.91
N ILE A 68 0.69 -12.14 0.97
CA ILE A 68 2.11 -12.40 1.12
C ILE A 68 2.85 -11.13 0.69
N ASN A 69 3.57 -10.51 1.62
CA ASN A 69 4.44 -9.37 1.35
C ASN A 69 5.90 -9.83 1.37
N VAL A 70 6.57 -9.68 0.22
CA VAL A 70 8.00 -10.00 0.06
C VAL A 70 8.81 -8.73 0.25
N MET A 71 9.48 -8.61 1.38
CA MET A 71 10.28 -7.44 1.75
C MET A 71 11.73 -7.62 1.27
N LYS A 72 11.90 -7.62 -0.06
CA LYS A 72 13.19 -7.75 -0.76
C LYS A 72 13.36 -6.63 -1.76
N ASN A 73 14.62 -6.26 -2.03
CA ASN A 73 14.96 -5.17 -2.94
C ASN A 73 14.18 -3.89 -2.60
N ILE A 74 14.10 -3.56 -1.31
CA ILE A 74 13.27 -2.48 -0.81
C ILE A 74 13.81 -1.13 -1.30
N SER A 75 13.03 -0.45 -2.14
CA SER A 75 13.36 0.84 -2.74
C SER A 75 12.32 1.91 -2.40
N ILE A 76 12.72 3.17 -2.52
CA ILE A 76 11.81 4.31 -2.28
C ILE A 76 10.84 4.57 -3.43
N ASP A 77 11.16 4.07 -4.62
CA ASP A 77 10.33 4.26 -5.80
C ASP A 77 9.56 2.97 -6.14
N CYS A 78 8.39 3.16 -6.73
CA CYS A 78 7.60 2.06 -7.24
C CYS A 78 8.17 1.55 -8.58
N ASP A 79 8.11 0.26 -8.83
CA ASP A 79 8.51 -0.38 -10.11
C ASP A 79 7.79 0.19 -11.34
N CYS A 80 6.67 0.90 -11.12
CA CYS A 80 5.95 1.61 -12.18
C CYS A 80 6.68 2.88 -12.67
N VAL A 81 7.75 3.30 -11.99
CA VAL A 81 8.59 4.43 -12.39
C VAL A 81 9.71 3.90 -13.26
N GLY A 82 9.78 4.38 -14.52
CA GLY A 82 10.74 3.85 -15.51
C GLY A 82 12.22 4.04 -15.15
N ASN A 83 12.54 4.92 -14.21
CA ASN A 83 13.89 5.16 -13.68
C ASN A 83 13.87 5.12 -12.15
N ALA A 84 13.38 4.02 -11.59
CA ALA A 84 13.32 3.81 -10.15
C ALA A 84 14.74 3.77 -9.55
N LYS A 85 14.91 4.34 -8.36
CA LYS A 85 16.17 4.27 -7.62
C LYS A 85 16.46 2.82 -7.18
N PRO A 86 17.73 2.45 -7.05
CA PRO A 86 18.10 1.13 -6.56
C PRO A 86 17.57 0.90 -5.13
N PRO A 87 17.54 -0.36 -4.67
CA PRO A 87 17.19 -0.69 -3.29
C PRO A 87 18.01 0.13 -2.29
N CYS A 88 17.36 0.61 -1.24
CA CYS A 88 17.98 1.44 -0.20
C CYS A 88 18.14 0.74 1.15
N MET A 89 17.52 -0.43 1.32
CA MET A 89 17.62 -1.26 2.51
C MET A 89 17.99 -2.70 2.15
N LYS A 90 18.54 -3.43 3.13
CA LYS A 90 18.74 -4.89 3.04
C LYS A 90 17.40 -5.61 2.98
N ASP A 91 17.42 -6.81 2.41
CA ASP A 91 16.29 -7.72 2.43
C ASP A 91 15.93 -8.06 3.88
N ILE A 92 14.62 -8.09 4.17
CA ILE A 92 14.10 -8.40 5.51
C ILE A 92 13.55 -9.82 5.53
N GLY A 93 12.73 -10.19 4.52
CA GLY A 93 12.12 -11.50 4.46
C GLY A 93 10.74 -11.48 3.82
N THR A 94 9.91 -12.43 4.23
CA THR A 94 8.55 -12.58 3.69
C THR A 94 7.57 -12.70 4.84
N LEU A 95 6.50 -11.91 4.80
CA LEU A 95 5.39 -11.99 5.74
C LEU A 95 4.17 -12.59 5.06
N SER A 96 3.34 -13.30 5.83
CA SER A 96 2.03 -13.76 5.36
C SER A 96 0.94 -13.50 6.41
N SER A 97 -0.27 -13.22 5.95
CA SER A 97 -1.45 -13.02 6.81
C SER A 97 -2.74 -13.25 6.02
N THR A 98 -3.83 -13.49 6.74
CA THR A 98 -5.18 -13.45 6.17
C THR A 98 -5.82 -12.07 6.26
N ASP A 99 -5.14 -11.10 6.90
CA ASP A 99 -5.58 -9.71 7.05
C ASP A 99 -4.63 -8.77 6.31
N PRO A 100 -5.11 -8.03 5.28
CA PRO A 100 -4.26 -7.14 4.48
C PRO A 100 -3.80 -5.89 5.23
N VAL A 101 -4.54 -5.45 6.23
CA VAL A 101 -4.18 -4.29 7.05
C VAL A 101 -3.09 -4.67 8.03
N ALA A 102 -3.26 -5.81 8.71
CA ALA A 102 -2.28 -6.34 9.67
C ALA A 102 -0.91 -6.57 9.02
N ILE A 103 -0.88 -7.20 7.85
CA ILE A 103 0.38 -7.49 7.16
C ILE A 103 1.10 -6.21 6.71
N ASP A 104 0.36 -5.24 6.16
CA ASP A 104 0.97 -3.97 5.73
C ASP A 104 1.45 -3.16 6.94
N LYS A 105 0.68 -3.14 8.03
CA LYS A 105 1.10 -2.51 9.30
C LYS A 105 2.37 -3.15 9.85
N ALA A 106 2.43 -4.48 9.90
CA ALA A 106 3.61 -5.21 10.35
C ALA A 106 4.85 -4.88 9.50
N CYS A 107 4.72 -4.85 8.17
CA CYS A 107 5.82 -4.47 7.28
C CYS A 107 6.33 -3.05 7.55
N ILE A 108 5.42 -2.09 7.76
CA ILE A 108 5.79 -0.70 8.09
C ILE A 108 6.52 -0.66 9.43
N ASP A 109 6.01 -1.33 10.46
CA ASP A 109 6.61 -1.34 11.80
C ASP A 109 8.02 -1.96 11.78
N ILE A 110 8.23 -3.02 11.02
CA ILE A 110 9.55 -3.62 10.83
C ILE A 110 10.53 -2.61 10.22
N ILE A 111 10.09 -1.85 9.20
CA ILE A 111 10.92 -0.79 8.59
C ILE A 111 11.26 0.29 9.62
N TYR A 112 10.28 0.78 10.36
CA TYR A 112 10.47 1.84 11.37
C TYR A 112 11.42 1.41 12.49
N ASN A 113 11.34 0.16 12.91
CA ASN A 113 12.17 -0.43 13.98
C ASN A 113 13.52 -1.00 13.49
N SER A 114 13.78 -1.02 12.19
CA SER A 114 15.04 -1.52 11.62
C SER A 114 16.25 -0.66 12.04
N ASP A 115 17.41 -1.27 12.20
CA ASP A 115 18.68 -0.56 12.39
C ASP A 115 19.35 -0.16 11.06
N ASP A 116 18.79 -0.57 9.93
CA ASP A 116 19.33 -0.23 8.60
C ASP A 116 19.20 1.28 8.34
N PRO A 117 20.29 1.98 8.03
CA PRO A 117 20.27 3.43 7.80
C PRO A 117 19.41 3.84 6.60
N GLY A 118 19.20 2.94 5.64
CA GLY A 118 18.34 3.18 4.47
C GLY A 118 16.86 3.40 4.81
N LYS A 119 16.43 2.98 6.01
CA LYS A 119 15.06 3.22 6.49
C LYS A 119 14.64 4.69 6.46
N LYS A 120 15.57 5.62 6.67
CA LYS A 120 15.28 7.06 6.69
C LYS A 120 14.59 7.52 5.41
N GLN A 121 15.11 7.12 4.26
CA GLN A 121 14.55 7.48 2.96
C GLN A 121 13.15 6.90 2.74
N LEU A 122 12.92 5.67 3.22
CA LEU A 122 11.59 5.04 3.16
C LEU A 122 10.59 5.72 4.07
N ILE A 123 10.97 6.03 5.32
CA ILE A 123 10.12 6.74 6.29
C ILE A 123 9.73 8.10 5.72
N GLU A 124 10.69 8.88 5.22
CA GLU A 124 10.42 10.17 4.58
C GLU A 124 9.43 10.02 3.40
N ARG A 125 9.57 8.97 2.60
CA ARG A 125 8.63 8.68 1.52
C ARG A 125 7.24 8.32 2.04
N ILE A 126 7.13 7.48 3.04
CA ILE A 126 5.86 7.07 3.64
C ILE A 126 5.14 8.29 4.22
N GLU A 127 5.84 9.10 4.99
CA GLU A 127 5.27 10.28 5.65
C GLU A 127 4.91 11.39 4.67
N SER A 128 5.82 11.73 3.72
CA SER A 128 5.56 12.77 2.71
C SER A 128 4.38 12.44 1.80
N LYS A 129 3.96 11.17 1.74
CA LYS A 129 2.84 10.69 0.92
C LYS A 129 1.64 10.26 1.75
N LEU A 130 1.59 10.61 3.03
CA LEU A 130 0.53 10.17 3.96
C LEU A 130 0.30 8.66 3.90
N GLY A 131 1.40 7.87 3.90
CA GLY A 131 1.33 6.42 3.72
C GLY A 131 0.49 5.72 4.78
N HIS A 132 0.54 6.18 6.04
CA HIS A 132 -0.25 5.62 7.13
C HIS A 132 -1.76 5.81 6.96
N HIS A 133 -2.19 6.85 6.24
CA HIS A 133 -3.61 7.18 6.09
C HIS A 133 -4.41 6.05 5.43
N ILE A 134 -3.81 5.26 4.53
CA ILE A 134 -4.52 4.10 3.95
C ILE A 134 -4.79 3.01 5.01
N ILE A 135 -3.90 2.82 5.97
CA ILE A 135 -4.10 1.88 7.09
C ILE A 135 -5.30 2.35 7.94
N GLU A 136 -5.29 3.63 8.34
CA GLU A 136 -6.36 4.24 9.16
C GLU A 136 -7.72 4.10 8.48
N CYS A 137 -7.83 4.50 7.20
CA CYS A 137 -9.06 4.38 6.43
C CYS A 137 -9.51 2.93 6.28
N SER A 138 -8.57 2.01 6.04
CA SER A 138 -8.90 0.59 5.87
C SER A 138 -9.42 -0.04 7.17
N VAL A 139 -8.89 0.38 8.34
CA VAL A 139 -9.43 -0.02 9.65
C VAL A 139 -10.84 0.54 9.84
N GLN A 140 -11.06 1.83 9.56
CA GLN A 140 -12.37 2.47 9.69
C GLN A 140 -13.44 1.81 8.81
N LEU A 141 -13.07 1.38 7.61
CA LEU A 141 -13.96 0.67 6.68
C LEU A 141 -14.21 -0.80 7.10
N GLY A 142 -13.45 -1.33 8.06
CA GLY A 142 -13.54 -2.74 8.45
C GLY A 142 -12.90 -3.70 7.44
N THR A 143 -11.91 -3.23 6.65
CA THR A 143 -11.14 -4.07 5.73
C THR A 143 -10.29 -5.10 6.48
N GLY A 144 -9.77 -4.72 7.65
CA GLY A 144 -8.95 -5.53 8.53
C GLY A 144 -8.65 -4.79 9.83
N LYS A 145 -7.69 -5.28 10.61
CA LYS A 145 -7.26 -4.73 11.90
C LYS A 145 -5.78 -4.32 11.85
N ALA A 146 -5.44 -3.23 12.53
CA ALA A 146 -4.04 -2.81 12.67
C ALA A 146 -3.28 -3.59 13.75
N ASP A 147 -4.00 -4.21 14.68
CA ASP A 147 -3.40 -5.06 15.71
C ASP A 147 -3.01 -6.42 15.11
N TYR A 148 -1.81 -6.87 15.44
CA TYR A 148 -1.27 -8.15 14.96
C TYR A 148 -0.30 -8.76 15.96
N GLU A 149 -0.10 -10.05 15.87
CA GLU A 149 0.99 -10.80 16.50
C GLU A 149 1.96 -11.26 15.40
N LEU A 150 3.25 -10.96 15.57
CA LEU A 150 4.29 -11.40 14.66
C LEU A 150 4.91 -12.70 15.16
N ILE A 151 4.71 -13.79 14.42
CA ILE A 151 5.26 -15.11 14.73
C ILE A 151 6.40 -15.39 13.76
N ASN A 152 7.62 -15.55 14.31
CA ASN A 152 8.75 -16.01 13.52
C ASN A 152 8.69 -17.54 13.39
N ILE A 153 8.84 -18.04 12.15
CA ILE A 153 8.78 -19.46 11.81
C ILE A 153 10.09 -20.01 11.25
N ASP A 154 11.14 -19.18 11.19
CA ASP A 154 12.50 -19.54 10.73
C ASP A 154 13.34 -20.17 11.86
#